data_e61b49fbd346952d851ec55fede4687b
#
_entry.id   e61b49fbd346952d851ec55fede4687b
#
_cell.length_a   1.000
_cell.length_b   1.000
_cell.length_c   1.000
_cell.angle_alpha   90.00
_cell.angle_beta   90.00
_cell.angle_gamma   90.00
#
_symmetry.space_group_name_H-M   'P 1'
#
loop_
_entity.id
_entity.type
_entity.pdbx_description
1 polymer ?
#
loop_
_entity_poly.entity_id
_entity_poly.type
_entity_poly.pdbx_seq_one_letter_code
_entity_poly.pdbx_strand_id
1 'polypeptide(L)'
;MSKSKHKTKVIFDQSKLRYYYGIPHCHSSYSTGKGTPLDLYEFAIKCGLDFLFVTDHNDFLPNKTIAKDRTLTKWDATNYFASKIRRNEDDFLPIVGFECRTAPFGDFNIINPNNFFTGVIRDLRLLTLWMLNNNQAFVIINHPHKEIEKIQYNEIFNKFITSIEVYNGNPASKYTKHEKYYYQLLDRGWKLGAVNGQDNHRINFDQSDNLTAYIASDFSKNSLIDAFRSHRTYSTESRFLKLHFTIDETFMGDTLSIYSPKIKFSIFTEDIRYKIKEIQIISNGGVIVKKIEDINLNSIKYIYEHQSLESETWYVIRVLQDENKIAVSSPIFIIHLNNEYS
;
A
#
# COMPACT_ATOMS: atom_id res chain seq x y z
N MET A 1 -5.69 33.56 -18.55
CA MET A 1 -5.92 32.28 -19.25
C MET A 1 -4.98 31.22 -18.67
N SER A 2 -5.49 30.43 -17.74
CA SER A 2 -4.73 29.32 -17.13
C SER A 2 -4.63 28.18 -18.15
N LYS A 3 -3.41 27.85 -18.58
CA LYS A 3 -3.17 26.65 -19.40
C LYS A 3 -3.51 25.43 -18.54
N SER A 4 -4.60 24.75 -18.84
CA SER A 4 -4.93 23.43 -18.34
C SER A 4 -3.72 22.53 -18.66
N LYS A 5 -2.92 22.16 -17.65
CA LYS A 5 -1.93 21.11 -17.80
C LYS A 5 -2.69 19.81 -18.05
N HIS A 6 -2.66 19.32 -19.26
CA HIS A 6 -3.14 17.97 -19.57
C HIS A 6 -2.43 17.01 -18.61
N LYS A 7 -3.20 16.37 -17.72
CA LYS A 7 -2.70 15.27 -16.91
C LYS A 7 -2.35 14.14 -17.85
N THR A 8 -1.08 13.86 -18.03
CA THR A 8 -0.62 12.68 -18.74
C THR A 8 -1.16 11.47 -18.00
N LYS A 9 -2.04 10.70 -18.63
CA LYS A 9 -2.56 9.45 -18.05
C LYS A 9 -1.37 8.49 -17.95
N VAL A 10 -1.10 7.97 -16.77
CA VAL A 10 -0.11 6.91 -16.58
C VAL A 10 -0.63 5.67 -17.30
N ILE A 11 0.18 5.09 -18.17
CA ILE A 11 -0.14 3.85 -18.87
C ILE A 11 0.69 2.76 -18.20
N PHE A 12 0.01 1.81 -17.57
CA PHE A 12 0.65 0.63 -17.01
C PHE A 12 0.89 -0.40 -18.11
N ASP A 13 2.16 -0.72 -18.33
CA ASP A 13 2.61 -1.68 -19.35
C ASP A 13 3.11 -2.96 -18.67
N GLN A 14 2.31 -4.01 -18.71
CA GLN A 14 2.63 -5.31 -18.11
C GLN A 14 3.86 -5.99 -18.73
N SER A 15 4.34 -5.55 -19.88
CA SER A 15 5.59 -6.05 -20.47
C SER A 15 6.85 -5.45 -19.83
N LYS A 16 6.70 -4.40 -19.01
CA LYS A 16 7.80 -3.61 -18.42
C LYS A 16 7.66 -3.50 -16.90
N LEU A 17 7.39 -4.61 -16.23
CA LEU A 17 7.22 -4.61 -14.77
C LEU A 17 8.52 -4.27 -14.04
N ARG A 18 8.44 -3.26 -13.18
CA ARG A 18 9.48 -2.89 -12.22
C ARG A 18 8.89 -2.89 -10.82
N TYR A 19 9.71 -3.28 -9.85
CA TYR A 19 9.32 -3.43 -8.46
C TYR A 19 10.12 -2.44 -7.63
N TYR A 20 9.45 -1.66 -6.81
CA TYR A 20 10.04 -0.61 -6.01
C TYR A 20 9.63 -0.77 -4.55
N TYR A 21 10.57 -0.62 -3.62
CA TYR A 21 10.40 -0.96 -2.22
C TYR A 21 10.57 0.24 -1.33
N GLY A 22 9.69 0.39 -0.34
CA GLY A 22 9.78 1.48 0.62
C GLY A 22 8.79 1.35 1.77
N ILE A 23 8.68 2.43 2.53
CA ILE A 23 7.90 2.49 3.76
C ILE A 23 6.81 3.55 3.60
N PRO A 24 5.51 3.18 3.65
CA PRO A 24 4.40 4.13 3.50
C PRO A 24 3.94 4.76 4.83
N HIS A 25 4.66 4.55 5.95
CA HIS A 25 4.27 5.04 7.26
C HIS A 25 5.47 5.24 8.18
N CYS A 26 5.78 6.49 8.50
CA CYS A 26 6.78 6.84 9.51
C CYS A 26 6.56 8.25 10.07
N HIS A 27 7.13 8.52 11.25
CA HIS A 27 7.04 9.77 11.98
C HIS A 27 8.40 10.44 12.14
N SER A 28 8.42 11.76 11.96
CA SER A 28 9.58 12.59 12.23
C SER A 28 9.46 13.31 13.59
N SER A 29 10.46 14.12 13.93
CA SER A 29 10.39 15.02 15.10
C SER A 29 9.33 16.13 14.94
N TYR A 30 8.69 16.18 13.79
CA TYR A 30 7.57 17.11 13.59
C TYR A 30 6.27 16.61 14.24
N SER A 31 6.21 15.33 14.62
CA SER A 31 5.19 14.80 15.54
C SER A 31 5.84 14.07 16.71
N THR A 32 5.88 12.77 16.67
CA THR A 32 6.25 11.88 17.79
C THR A 32 7.57 11.12 17.55
N GLY A 33 8.15 11.25 16.37
CA GLY A 33 9.39 10.56 15.99
C GLY A 33 10.68 11.30 16.32
N LYS A 34 11.78 10.83 15.75
CA LYS A 34 13.12 11.40 15.86
C LYS A 34 13.65 11.80 14.47
N GLY A 35 14.51 12.83 14.43
CA GLY A 35 15.03 13.40 13.21
C GLY A 35 14.01 14.28 12.47
N THR A 36 14.48 15.20 11.65
CA THR A 36 13.62 16.00 10.78
C THR A 36 13.14 15.17 9.59
N PRO A 37 12.12 15.60 8.85
CA PRO A 37 11.77 14.94 7.58
C PRO A 37 12.94 14.79 6.60
N LEU A 38 13.87 15.78 6.61
CA LEU A 38 15.08 15.69 5.79
C LEU A 38 15.96 14.52 6.22
N ASP A 39 16.23 14.39 7.53
CA ASP A 39 17.05 13.30 8.08
C ASP A 39 16.44 11.93 7.74
N LEU A 40 15.10 11.82 7.77
CA LEU A 40 14.40 10.58 7.41
C LEU A 40 14.58 10.23 5.94
N TYR A 41 14.40 11.21 5.03
CA TYR A 41 14.59 10.97 3.59
C TYR A 41 16.04 10.61 3.26
N GLU A 42 17.02 11.34 3.80
CA GLU A 42 18.44 11.06 3.59
C GLU A 42 18.83 9.65 4.11
N PHE A 43 18.30 9.25 5.26
CA PHE A 43 18.56 7.92 5.79
C PHE A 43 17.85 6.82 4.98
N ALA A 44 16.64 7.06 4.48
CA ALA A 44 15.93 6.11 3.61
C ALA A 44 16.70 5.87 2.29
N ILE A 45 17.24 6.93 1.68
CA ILE A 45 18.14 6.85 0.52
C ILE A 45 19.35 6.00 0.85
N LYS A 46 20.02 6.29 1.98
CA LYS A 46 21.17 5.49 2.44
C LYS A 46 20.87 4.02 2.67
N CYS A 47 19.64 3.70 3.08
CA CYS A 47 19.15 2.32 3.22
C CYS A 47 18.79 1.67 1.89
N GLY A 48 18.85 2.38 0.75
CA GLY A 48 18.49 1.87 -0.57
C GLY A 48 16.99 1.65 -0.73
N LEU A 49 16.15 2.45 -0.07
CA LEU A 49 14.72 2.47 -0.32
C LEU A 49 14.41 3.31 -1.55
N ASP A 50 13.39 2.89 -2.33
CA ASP A 50 12.92 3.63 -3.50
C ASP A 50 11.97 4.78 -3.12
N PHE A 51 11.25 4.65 -2.01
CA PHE A 51 10.33 5.68 -1.52
C PHE A 51 10.19 5.67 0.00
N LEU A 52 9.78 6.82 0.53
CA LEU A 52 9.38 6.97 1.92
C LEU A 52 8.19 7.94 2.01
N PHE A 53 7.14 7.56 2.74
CA PHE A 53 6.05 8.46 3.11
C PHE A 53 6.28 8.95 4.54
N VAL A 54 6.48 10.26 4.69
CA VAL A 54 6.50 10.90 6.01
C VAL A 54 5.06 11.30 6.35
N THR A 55 4.56 10.74 7.44
CA THR A 55 3.14 10.79 7.83
C THR A 55 2.96 11.27 9.27
N ASP A 56 3.60 12.39 9.61
CA ASP A 56 3.47 12.99 10.94
C ASP A 56 2.00 13.24 11.32
N HIS A 57 1.67 13.09 12.60
CA HIS A 57 0.30 13.31 13.10
C HIS A 57 -0.22 14.71 12.76
N ASN A 58 -1.42 14.78 12.28
CA ASN A 58 -2.07 15.99 11.76
C ASN A 58 -2.15 17.15 12.77
N ASP A 59 -2.30 16.86 14.06
CA ASP A 59 -2.44 17.88 15.11
C ASP A 59 -1.15 18.68 15.33
N PHE A 60 0.01 18.15 14.93
CA PHE A 60 1.30 18.82 15.05
C PHE A 60 1.68 19.69 13.84
N LEU A 61 1.03 19.48 12.70
CA LEU A 61 1.40 20.10 11.42
C LEU A 61 1.26 21.64 11.38
N PRO A 62 0.31 22.28 12.11
CA PRO A 62 0.23 23.75 12.17
C PRO A 62 1.40 24.38 12.94
N ASN A 63 2.06 23.63 13.82
CA ASN A 63 3.15 24.17 14.66
C ASN A 63 4.30 24.69 13.79
N LYS A 64 4.92 25.76 14.29
CA LYS A 64 6.04 26.41 13.60
C LYS A 64 7.36 25.69 13.83
N THR A 65 8.20 25.72 12.82
CA THR A 65 9.59 25.24 12.84
C THR A 65 10.46 26.13 11.96
N ILE A 66 11.76 26.04 12.13
CA ILE A 66 12.73 26.76 11.29
C ILE A 66 13.22 25.80 10.20
N ALA A 67 13.04 26.18 8.96
CA ALA A 67 13.60 25.48 7.80
C ALA A 67 14.10 26.51 6.79
N LYS A 68 15.37 26.36 6.34
CA LYS A 68 16.02 27.30 5.41
C LYS A 68 15.95 28.77 5.90
N ASP A 69 16.30 29.02 7.15
CA ASP A 69 16.31 30.35 7.78
C ASP A 69 14.96 31.09 7.77
N ARG A 70 13.86 30.31 7.62
CA ARG A 70 12.49 30.81 7.62
C ARG A 70 11.66 30.05 8.65
N THR A 71 10.73 30.76 9.24
CA THR A 71 9.69 30.15 10.07
C THR A 71 8.57 29.65 9.18
N LEU A 72 8.41 28.32 9.11
CA LEU A 72 7.36 27.63 8.35
C LEU A 72 6.45 26.85 9.30
N THR A 73 5.26 26.44 8.83
CA THR A 73 4.55 25.35 9.49
C THR A 73 5.34 24.04 9.31
N LYS A 74 5.16 23.08 10.19
CA LYS A 74 5.77 21.75 10.02
C LYS A 74 5.33 21.10 8.71
N TRP A 75 4.07 21.28 8.30
CA TRP A 75 3.58 20.87 6.99
C TRP A 75 4.37 21.48 5.83
N ASP A 76 4.53 22.80 5.82
CA ASP A 76 5.24 23.49 4.74
C ASP A 76 6.72 23.10 4.71
N ALA A 77 7.33 22.90 5.89
CA ALA A 77 8.71 22.47 6.02
C ALA A 77 8.91 21.04 5.49
N THR A 78 7.99 20.09 5.78
CA THR A 78 8.05 18.72 5.23
C THR A 78 7.94 18.76 3.71
N ASN A 79 7.00 19.52 3.15
CA ASN A 79 6.86 19.69 1.70
C ASN A 79 8.10 20.33 1.06
N TYR A 80 8.71 21.30 1.74
CA TYR A 80 9.96 21.93 1.29
C TYR A 80 11.08 20.90 1.21
N PHE A 81 11.30 20.08 2.25
CA PHE A 81 12.35 19.06 2.27
C PHE A 81 12.10 17.97 1.21
N ALA A 82 10.88 17.47 1.08
CA ALA A 82 10.52 16.54 0.02
C ALA A 82 10.82 17.10 -1.37
N SER A 83 10.50 18.40 -1.60
CA SER A 83 10.80 19.05 -2.89
C SER A 83 12.28 19.24 -3.15
N LYS A 84 13.10 19.41 -2.09
CA LYS A 84 14.56 19.53 -2.19
C LYS A 84 15.18 18.18 -2.56
N ILE A 85 14.83 17.12 -1.85
CA ILE A 85 15.30 15.75 -2.13
C ILE A 85 14.96 15.37 -3.58
N ARG A 86 13.74 15.56 -4.02
CA ARG A 86 13.30 15.19 -5.37
C ARG A 86 14.00 15.92 -6.52
N ARG A 87 14.65 17.08 -6.25
CA ARG A 87 15.45 17.79 -7.23
C ARG A 87 16.89 17.30 -7.33
N ASN A 88 17.35 16.63 -6.27
CA ASN A 88 18.73 16.20 -6.14
C ASN A 88 18.90 14.68 -6.34
N GLU A 89 17.82 13.92 -6.20
CA GLU A 89 17.82 12.46 -6.22
C GLU A 89 16.74 11.95 -7.21
N ASP A 90 17.17 11.42 -8.33
CA ASP A 90 16.28 10.90 -9.38
C ASP A 90 15.74 9.50 -9.04
N ASP A 91 16.47 8.76 -8.18
CA ASP A 91 16.18 7.35 -7.83
C ASP A 91 15.44 7.20 -6.49
N PHE A 92 14.86 8.29 -5.95
CA PHE A 92 14.10 8.24 -4.70
C PHE A 92 12.85 9.14 -4.74
N LEU A 93 11.74 8.61 -4.21
CA LEU A 93 10.47 9.31 -4.14
C LEU A 93 10.10 9.71 -2.70
N PRO A 94 10.40 10.94 -2.27
CA PRO A 94 9.91 11.49 -1.02
C PRO A 94 8.44 11.87 -1.18
N ILE A 95 7.56 11.26 -0.39
CA ILE A 95 6.13 11.52 -0.41
C ILE A 95 5.72 12.13 0.93
N VAL A 96 4.87 13.14 0.88
CA VAL A 96 4.30 13.79 2.06
C VAL A 96 2.86 13.33 2.24
N GLY A 97 2.56 12.96 3.45
CA GLY A 97 1.23 12.66 3.94
C GLY A 97 1.07 13.11 5.38
N PHE A 98 0.04 12.67 6.03
CA PHE A 98 -0.13 12.81 7.47
C PHE A 98 -1.00 11.69 8.00
N GLU A 99 -0.78 11.34 9.25
CA GLU A 99 -1.64 10.42 9.98
C GLU A 99 -2.70 11.20 10.73
N CYS A 100 -3.95 10.75 10.61
CA CYS A 100 -5.08 11.30 11.36
C CYS A 100 -5.85 10.19 12.06
N ARG A 101 -6.32 10.50 13.28
CA ARG A 101 -7.18 9.61 14.03
C ARG A 101 -8.61 9.65 13.50
N THR A 102 -9.21 8.47 13.31
CA THR A 102 -10.63 8.32 13.03
C THR A 102 -11.30 7.57 14.19
N ALA A 103 -12.35 8.12 14.76
CA ALA A 103 -13.06 7.46 15.86
C ALA A 103 -14.37 6.84 15.35
N PRO A 104 -14.59 5.52 15.53
CA PRO A 104 -13.77 4.60 16.35
C PRO A 104 -12.73 3.77 15.57
N PHE A 105 -12.52 4.01 14.26
CA PHE A 105 -11.91 3.06 13.32
C PHE A 105 -10.39 2.95 13.37
N GLY A 106 -9.71 3.77 14.20
CA GLY A 106 -8.25 3.81 14.29
C GLY A 106 -7.62 4.91 13.45
N ASP A 107 -6.36 4.75 13.10
CA ASP A 107 -5.59 5.80 12.45
C ASP A 107 -5.46 5.54 10.94
N PHE A 108 -5.58 6.61 10.17
CA PHE A 108 -5.51 6.58 8.71
C PHE A 108 -4.40 7.51 8.23
N ASN A 109 -3.57 7.04 7.31
CA ASN A 109 -2.67 7.90 6.57
C ASN A 109 -3.40 8.52 5.38
N ILE A 110 -3.31 9.84 5.27
CA ILE A 110 -3.73 10.61 4.08
C ILE A 110 -2.46 10.94 3.29
N ILE A 111 -2.33 10.38 2.11
CA ILE A 111 -1.11 10.47 1.30
C ILE A 111 -1.30 11.41 0.14
N ASN A 112 -0.29 12.25 -0.12
CA ASN A 112 -0.23 13.18 -1.23
C ASN A 112 -1.39 14.21 -1.30
N PRO A 113 -1.89 14.74 -0.17
CA PRO A 113 -2.89 15.81 -0.23
C PRO A 113 -2.25 17.17 -0.55
N ASN A 114 -3.08 18.14 -0.98
CA ASN A 114 -2.64 19.52 -1.21
C ASN A 114 -2.54 20.34 0.08
N ASN A 115 -3.27 19.94 1.11
CA ASN A 115 -3.36 20.58 2.41
C ASN A 115 -3.61 19.53 3.49
N PHE A 116 -3.77 19.98 4.73
CA PHE A 116 -4.07 19.12 5.87
C PHE A 116 -5.24 19.67 6.68
N PHE A 117 -5.77 18.86 7.58
CA PHE A 117 -6.70 19.25 8.64
C PHE A 117 -6.17 18.79 10.00
N THR A 118 -6.70 19.32 11.08
CA THR A 118 -6.37 18.91 12.46
C THR A 118 -7.57 18.25 13.12
N GLY A 119 -7.32 17.56 14.23
CA GLY A 119 -8.32 16.91 15.05
C GLY A 119 -8.71 15.53 14.57
N VAL A 120 -9.64 14.93 15.30
CA VAL A 120 -10.12 13.55 15.12
C VAL A 120 -11.32 13.51 14.19
N ILE A 121 -11.29 12.68 13.19
CA ILE A 121 -12.42 12.41 12.31
C ILE A 121 -13.41 11.50 13.03
N ARG A 122 -14.61 11.99 13.29
CA ARG A 122 -15.71 11.24 13.92
C ARG A 122 -16.79 10.83 12.92
N ASP A 123 -16.78 11.41 11.74
CA ASP A 123 -17.72 11.12 10.65
C ASP A 123 -16.94 10.98 9.34
N LEU A 124 -16.89 9.77 8.79
CA LEU A 124 -16.18 9.48 7.53
C LEU A 124 -16.78 10.21 6.33
N ARG A 125 -18.04 10.69 6.40
CA ARG A 125 -18.62 11.52 5.35
C ARG A 125 -17.88 12.85 5.23
N LEU A 126 -17.44 13.43 6.35
CA LEU A 126 -16.63 14.65 6.34
C LEU A 126 -15.26 14.41 5.72
N LEU A 127 -14.63 13.27 6.03
CA LEU A 127 -13.37 12.87 5.37
C LEU A 127 -13.60 12.68 3.87
N THR A 128 -14.68 12.01 3.48
CA THR A 128 -15.02 11.81 2.06
C THR A 128 -15.18 13.15 1.31
N LEU A 129 -15.89 14.09 1.90
CA LEU A 129 -16.07 15.44 1.32
C LEU A 129 -14.73 16.18 1.20
N TRP A 130 -13.86 16.06 2.21
CA TRP A 130 -12.53 16.65 2.17
C TRP A 130 -11.67 16.01 1.06
N MET A 131 -11.73 14.67 0.91
CA MET A 131 -11.02 13.93 -0.14
C MET A 131 -11.47 14.32 -1.56
N LEU A 132 -12.75 14.65 -1.77
CA LEU A 132 -13.24 15.15 -3.07
C LEU A 132 -12.51 16.42 -3.51
N ASN A 133 -12.14 17.30 -2.57
CA ASN A 133 -11.34 18.50 -2.83
C ASN A 133 -9.83 18.21 -2.92
N ASN A 134 -9.40 17.01 -2.51
CA ASN A 134 -8.01 16.52 -2.53
C ASN A 134 -7.89 15.26 -3.41
N ASN A 135 -8.45 15.28 -4.59
CA ASN A 135 -8.64 14.12 -5.46
C ASN A 135 -7.35 13.42 -5.93
N GLN A 136 -6.19 14.00 -5.66
CA GLN A 136 -4.88 13.35 -5.87
C GLN A 136 -4.41 12.57 -4.63
N ALA A 137 -5.04 12.80 -3.48
CA ALA A 137 -4.74 12.07 -2.26
C ALA A 137 -5.39 10.69 -2.27
N PHE A 138 -4.85 9.80 -1.46
CA PHE A 138 -5.44 8.49 -1.15
C PHE A 138 -5.22 8.16 0.33
N VAL A 139 -5.96 7.16 0.79
CA VAL A 139 -6.02 6.77 2.20
C VAL A 139 -5.46 5.38 2.39
N ILE A 140 -4.64 5.19 3.43
CA ILE A 140 -4.18 3.89 3.93
C ILE A 140 -4.74 3.69 5.33
N ILE A 141 -5.29 2.52 5.63
CA ILE A 141 -5.67 2.11 6.98
C ILE A 141 -4.42 1.64 7.71
N ASN A 142 -4.05 2.32 8.81
CA ASN A 142 -2.86 2.00 9.59
C ASN A 142 -3.18 0.98 10.68
N HIS A 143 -2.22 0.07 10.98
CA HIS A 143 -2.25 -0.86 12.11
C HIS A 143 -3.67 -1.17 12.63
N PRO A 144 -4.55 -1.74 11.77
CA PRO A 144 -5.96 -1.87 12.07
C PRO A 144 -6.21 -2.70 13.33
N HIS A 145 -7.21 -2.31 14.08
CA HIS A 145 -7.65 -3.00 15.28
C HIS A 145 -9.14 -3.37 15.18
N LYS A 146 -9.70 -4.05 16.21
CA LYS A 146 -11.05 -4.61 16.17
C LYS A 146 -12.14 -3.63 15.72
N GLU A 147 -12.01 -2.35 16.04
CA GLU A 147 -13.05 -1.36 15.70
C GLU A 147 -13.17 -1.12 14.19
N ILE A 148 -12.14 -1.47 13.38
CA ILE A 148 -12.22 -1.39 11.93
C ILE A 148 -13.30 -2.32 11.36
N GLU A 149 -13.65 -3.40 12.06
CA GLU A 149 -14.72 -4.30 11.67
C GLU A 149 -16.09 -3.62 11.63
N LYS A 150 -16.24 -2.45 12.26
CA LYS A 150 -17.50 -1.67 12.29
C LYS A 150 -17.64 -0.69 11.14
N ILE A 151 -16.58 -0.47 10.34
CA ILE A 151 -16.64 0.46 9.21
C ILE A 151 -17.68 -0.02 8.21
N GLN A 152 -18.63 0.86 7.89
CA GLN A 152 -19.66 0.55 6.90
C GLN A 152 -19.11 0.83 5.50
N TYR A 153 -19.33 -0.11 4.57
CA TYR A 153 -18.95 0.08 3.18
C TYR A 153 -19.62 1.34 2.61
N ASN A 154 -18.81 2.14 1.94
CA ASN A 154 -19.27 3.33 1.24
C ASN A 154 -18.56 3.43 -0.11
N GLU A 155 -19.33 3.37 -1.19
CA GLU A 155 -18.79 3.32 -2.55
C GLU A 155 -17.94 4.57 -2.90
N ILE A 156 -18.34 5.76 -2.44
CA ILE A 156 -17.60 6.99 -2.72
C ILE A 156 -16.27 7.00 -1.95
N PHE A 157 -16.30 6.64 -0.66
CA PHE A 157 -15.10 6.58 0.17
C PHE A 157 -14.14 5.46 -0.30
N ASN A 158 -14.69 4.35 -0.79
CA ASN A 158 -13.91 3.24 -1.35
C ASN A 158 -13.01 3.67 -2.53
N LYS A 159 -13.37 4.74 -3.25
CA LYS A 159 -12.53 5.31 -4.33
C LYS A 159 -11.27 6.03 -3.83
N PHE A 160 -11.25 6.40 -2.56
CA PHE A 160 -10.11 7.09 -1.94
C PHE A 160 -9.29 6.20 -1.03
N ILE A 161 -9.91 5.21 -0.37
CA ILE A 161 -9.23 4.29 0.51
C ILE A 161 -8.62 3.16 -0.33
N THR A 162 -7.30 3.15 -0.42
CA THR A 162 -6.62 2.29 -1.41
C THR A 162 -5.94 1.08 -0.81
N SER A 163 -5.57 1.15 0.47
CA SER A 163 -4.70 0.13 1.06
C SER A 163 -4.95 -0.03 2.56
N ILE A 164 -4.50 -1.16 3.09
CA ILE A 164 -4.49 -1.46 4.51
C ILE A 164 -3.15 -2.10 4.90
N GLU A 165 -2.64 -1.76 6.06
CA GLU A 165 -1.46 -2.42 6.60
C GLU A 165 -1.80 -3.85 7.04
N VAL A 166 -1.24 -4.83 6.34
CA VAL A 166 -1.37 -6.25 6.70
C VAL A 166 -0.34 -6.67 7.75
N TYR A 167 0.77 -5.94 7.81
CA TYR A 167 1.76 -6.00 8.90
C TYR A 167 2.20 -4.58 9.24
N ASN A 168 2.49 -4.34 10.51
CA ASN A 168 2.98 -3.05 10.98
C ASN A 168 4.11 -3.23 12.00
N GLY A 169 5.04 -2.29 12.01
CA GLY A 169 6.14 -2.21 12.96
C GLY A 169 7.43 -2.87 12.48
N ASN A 170 8.34 -2.99 13.42
CA ASN A 170 9.66 -3.59 13.21
C ASN A 170 9.75 -4.86 14.07
N PRO A 171 10.09 -6.05 13.52
CA PRO A 171 10.21 -7.30 14.27
C PRO A 171 11.11 -7.21 15.51
N ALA A 172 12.12 -6.34 15.49
CA ALA A 172 13.01 -6.13 16.62
C ALA A 172 12.39 -5.32 17.78
N SER A 173 11.20 -4.72 17.59
CA SER A 173 10.54 -3.91 18.61
C SER A 173 9.07 -4.29 18.80
N LYS A 174 8.19 -3.76 17.97
CA LYS A 174 6.76 -4.06 18.00
C LYS A 174 6.34 -4.45 16.59
N TYR A 175 5.94 -5.70 16.42
CA TYR A 175 5.49 -6.23 15.13
C TYR A 175 4.11 -6.84 15.28
N THR A 176 3.17 -6.36 14.48
CA THR A 176 1.77 -6.78 14.55
C THR A 176 1.28 -7.26 13.18
N LYS A 177 0.42 -8.27 13.20
CA LYS A 177 -0.15 -8.92 12.00
C LYS A 177 -1.64 -8.63 11.92
N HIS A 178 -2.08 -8.17 10.76
CA HIS A 178 -3.44 -7.67 10.54
C HIS A 178 -4.15 -8.31 9.34
N GLU A 179 -3.63 -9.40 8.78
CA GLU A 179 -4.22 -10.12 7.66
C GLU A 179 -5.71 -10.42 7.87
N LYS A 180 -6.11 -10.74 9.11
CA LYS A 180 -7.51 -10.97 9.47
C LYS A 180 -8.42 -9.80 9.07
N TYR A 181 -8.02 -8.57 9.40
CA TYR A 181 -8.82 -7.37 9.10
C TYR A 181 -8.81 -7.05 7.61
N TYR A 182 -7.70 -7.33 6.94
CA TYR A 182 -7.61 -7.21 5.49
C TYR A 182 -8.64 -8.09 4.81
N TYR A 183 -8.67 -9.40 5.09
CA TYR A 183 -9.62 -10.33 4.49
C TYR A 183 -11.07 -9.99 4.84
N GLN A 184 -11.35 -9.61 6.08
CA GLN A 184 -12.70 -9.20 6.49
C GLN A 184 -13.21 -7.96 5.75
N LEU A 185 -12.34 -6.99 5.44
CA LEU A 185 -12.75 -5.81 4.68
C LEU A 185 -12.94 -6.16 3.19
N LEU A 186 -12.10 -7.01 2.61
CA LEU A 186 -12.31 -7.53 1.26
C LEU A 186 -13.66 -8.26 1.14
N ASP A 187 -14.02 -9.10 2.11
CA ASP A 187 -15.33 -9.81 2.17
C ASP A 187 -16.52 -8.86 2.19
N ARG A 188 -16.33 -7.64 2.69
CA ARG A 188 -17.36 -6.60 2.73
C ARG A 188 -17.39 -5.72 1.48
N GLY A 189 -16.62 -6.07 0.46
CA GLY A 189 -16.59 -5.37 -0.83
C GLY A 189 -15.62 -4.17 -0.89
N TRP A 190 -14.83 -3.91 0.16
CA TRP A 190 -13.78 -2.90 0.10
C TRP A 190 -12.70 -3.31 -0.90
N LYS A 191 -12.32 -2.40 -1.78
CA LYS A 191 -11.18 -2.60 -2.69
C LYS A 191 -9.93 -2.05 -2.06
N LEU A 192 -9.10 -2.93 -1.49
CA LEU A 192 -7.91 -2.57 -0.74
C LEU A 192 -6.71 -3.34 -1.25
N GLY A 193 -5.58 -2.64 -1.43
CA GLY A 193 -4.28 -3.25 -1.62
C GLY A 193 -3.60 -3.60 -0.29
N ALA A 194 -2.74 -4.60 -0.31
CA ALA A 194 -1.91 -4.97 0.82
C ALA A 194 -0.67 -4.09 0.89
N VAL A 195 -0.38 -3.52 2.07
CA VAL A 195 0.84 -2.78 2.36
C VAL A 195 1.41 -3.17 3.72
N ASN A 196 2.68 -2.87 3.97
CA ASN A 196 3.31 -2.92 5.27
C ASN A 196 3.73 -1.51 5.69
N GLY A 197 3.38 -1.10 6.91
CA GLY A 197 3.92 0.08 7.55
C GLY A 197 4.95 -0.30 8.60
N GLN A 198 5.97 0.54 8.82
CA GLN A 198 6.87 0.33 9.95
C GLN A 198 6.49 1.19 11.15
N ASP A 199 5.75 2.27 10.94
CA ASP A 199 5.36 3.22 12.01
C ASP A 199 6.58 3.66 12.82
N ASN A 200 7.69 3.95 12.11
CA ASN A 200 8.95 4.27 12.74
C ASN A 200 8.85 5.60 13.49
N HIS A 201 9.27 5.56 14.77
CA HIS A 201 9.46 6.73 15.61
C HIS A 201 10.96 7.01 15.85
N ARG A 202 11.82 6.29 15.16
CA ARG A 202 13.30 6.42 15.18
C ARG A 202 13.84 6.31 13.76
N ILE A 203 15.06 6.78 13.55
CA ILE A 203 15.76 6.62 12.27
C ILE A 203 16.41 5.23 12.26
N ASN A 204 15.63 4.21 11.91
CA ASN A 204 16.03 2.80 11.99
C ASN A 204 15.44 1.93 10.87
N PHE A 205 15.33 2.49 9.66
CA PHE A 205 14.75 1.82 8.48
C PHE A 205 15.58 0.62 7.99
N ASP A 206 16.83 0.51 8.44
CA ASP A 206 17.77 -0.56 8.15
C ASP A 206 17.58 -1.82 9.03
N GLN A 207 16.78 -1.74 10.08
CA GLN A 207 16.61 -2.84 11.03
C GLN A 207 15.61 -3.90 10.58
N SER A 208 14.83 -3.62 9.53
CA SER A 208 13.78 -4.53 9.06
C SER A 208 13.49 -4.33 7.58
N ASP A 209 13.27 -5.42 6.88
CA ASP A 209 12.69 -5.44 5.53
C ASP A 209 11.15 -5.57 5.55
N ASN A 210 10.48 -5.13 6.62
CA ASN A 210 9.02 -4.99 6.63
C ASN A 210 8.62 -3.82 5.73
N LEU A 211 8.45 -4.09 4.44
CA LEU A 211 8.33 -3.11 3.37
C LEU A 211 7.03 -3.28 2.59
N THR A 212 6.63 -2.22 1.94
CA THR A 212 5.66 -2.25 0.84
C THR A 212 6.42 -2.21 -0.48
N ALA A 213 6.05 -3.11 -1.38
CA ALA A 213 6.45 -2.99 -2.77
C ALA A 213 5.30 -2.45 -3.62
N TYR A 214 5.62 -1.61 -4.62
CA TYR A 214 4.66 -1.28 -5.68
C TYR A 214 5.21 -1.68 -7.05
N ILE A 215 4.29 -1.94 -7.99
CA ILE A 215 4.61 -2.38 -9.34
C ILE A 215 4.20 -1.30 -10.34
N ALA A 216 5.14 -0.86 -11.16
CA ALA A 216 4.92 0.15 -12.18
C ALA A 216 5.79 -0.11 -13.42
N SER A 217 5.52 0.59 -14.52
CA SER A 217 6.31 0.51 -15.74
C SER A 217 7.50 1.49 -15.74
N ASP A 218 7.42 2.54 -14.92
CA ASP A 218 8.45 3.58 -14.78
C ASP A 218 8.58 4.05 -13.33
N PHE A 219 9.70 4.73 -13.04
CA PHE A 219 9.98 5.32 -11.74
C PHE A 219 9.57 6.79 -11.73
N SER A 220 8.37 7.05 -11.25
CA SER A 220 7.90 8.43 -11.09
C SER A 220 6.89 8.55 -9.94
N LYS A 221 6.74 9.75 -9.39
CA LYS A 221 5.70 10.02 -8.39
C LYS A 221 4.30 9.68 -8.90
N ASN A 222 4.02 9.94 -10.17
CA ASN A 222 2.70 9.65 -10.75
C ASN A 222 2.46 8.15 -10.85
N SER A 223 3.46 7.38 -11.25
CA SER A 223 3.39 5.92 -11.34
C SER A 223 3.26 5.26 -9.97
N LEU A 224 3.93 5.81 -8.93
CA LEU A 224 3.74 5.38 -7.54
C LEU A 224 2.29 5.62 -7.08
N ILE A 225 1.76 6.85 -7.27
CA ILE A 225 0.38 7.19 -6.87
C ILE A 225 -0.62 6.33 -7.63
N ASP A 226 -0.41 6.13 -8.93
CA ASP A 226 -1.25 5.27 -9.76
C ASP A 226 -1.20 3.81 -9.29
N ALA A 227 -0.02 3.29 -8.96
CA ALA A 227 0.14 1.93 -8.44
C ALA A 227 -0.63 1.72 -7.13
N PHE A 228 -0.54 2.64 -6.17
CA PHE A 228 -1.32 2.56 -4.92
C PHE A 228 -2.82 2.65 -5.19
N ARG A 229 -3.27 3.53 -6.08
CA ARG A 229 -4.69 3.71 -6.42
C ARG A 229 -5.28 2.56 -7.23
N SER A 230 -4.44 1.84 -7.96
CA SER A 230 -4.81 0.65 -8.73
C SER A 230 -4.45 -0.64 -8.00
N HIS A 231 -4.18 -0.58 -6.71
CA HIS A 231 -3.85 -1.73 -5.85
C HIS A 231 -2.72 -2.62 -6.40
N ARG A 232 -1.77 -2.04 -7.17
CA ARG A 232 -0.58 -2.77 -7.65
C ARG A 232 0.53 -2.72 -6.60
N THR A 233 0.19 -3.13 -5.38
CA THR A 233 1.08 -3.19 -4.23
C THR A 233 1.08 -4.59 -3.63
N TYR A 234 2.09 -4.90 -2.87
CA TYR A 234 2.11 -6.06 -1.97
C TYR A 234 2.94 -5.77 -0.73
N SER A 235 2.56 -6.40 0.37
CA SER A 235 3.35 -6.43 1.59
C SER A 235 4.47 -7.43 1.46
N THR A 236 5.66 -7.14 2.00
CA THR A 236 6.81 -8.06 1.96
C THR A 236 7.73 -7.86 3.14
N GLU A 237 8.36 -8.95 3.58
CA GLU A 237 9.45 -8.96 4.55
C GLU A 237 10.82 -9.19 3.87
N SER A 238 10.89 -9.01 2.54
CA SER A 238 12.13 -9.05 1.75
C SER A 238 12.12 -7.96 0.67
N ARG A 239 13.17 -7.14 0.64
CA ARG A 239 13.40 -6.14 -0.43
C ARG A 239 13.80 -6.75 -1.77
N PHE A 240 13.96 -8.05 -1.85
CA PHE A 240 14.36 -8.77 -3.06
C PHE A 240 13.22 -9.55 -3.68
N LEU A 241 12.08 -9.66 -2.98
CA LEU A 241 10.95 -10.44 -3.44
C LEU A 241 10.17 -9.70 -4.53
N LYS A 242 10.16 -10.22 -5.73
CA LYS A 242 9.22 -9.88 -6.78
C LYS A 242 8.01 -10.80 -6.70
N LEU A 243 6.82 -10.23 -6.64
CA LEU A 243 5.56 -10.96 -6.58
C LEU A 243 4.53 -10.28 -7.46
N HIS A 244 3.93 -11.02 -8.38
CA HIS A 244 2.70 -10.63 -9.07
C HIS A 244 1.95 -11.86 -9.52
N PHE A 245 0.68 -11.69 -9.83
CA PHE A 245 -0.14 -12.73 -10.44
C PHE A 245 -1.20 -12.14 -11.36
N THR A 246 -1.71 -13.00 -12.25
CA THR A 246 -2.87 -12.71 -13.09
C THR A 246 -3.89 -13.82 -12.94
N ILE A 247 -5.16 -13.49 -13.20
CA ILE A 247 -6.23 -14.45 -13.47
C ILE A 247 -6.77 -14.12 -14.86
N ASP A 248 -6.70 -15.06 -15.79
CA ASP A 248 -7.13 -14.88 -17.20
C ASP A 248 -6.60 -13.55 -17.79
N GLU A 249 -5.30 -13.26 -17.61
CA GLU A 249 -4.60 -12.03 -18.05
C GLU A 249 -4.92 -10.76 -17.22
N THR A 250 -5.97 -10.75 -16.40
CA THR A 250 -6.27 -9.65 -15.47
C THR A 250 -5.19 -9.57 -14.39
N PHE A 251 -4.54 -8.42 -14.27
CA PHE A 251 -3.42 -8.22 -13.33
C PHE A 251 -3.92 -7.94 -11.91
N MET A 252 -3.12 -8.30 -10.90
CA MET A 252 -3.41 -7.99 -9.50
C MET A 252 -3.73 -6.51 -9.29
N GLY A 253 -4.75 -6.22 -8.50
CA GLY A 253 -5.32 -4.90 -8.26
C GLY A 253 -6.58 -4.61 -9.07
N ASP A 254 -6.77 -5.29 -10.20
CA ASP A 254 -7.90 -5.09 -11.10
C ASP A 254 -9.12 -5.97 -10.74
N THR A 255 -10.21 -5.75 -11.46
CA THR A 255 -11.45 -6.52 -11.34
C THR A 255 -11.66 -7.33 -12.61
N LEU A 256 -11.86 -8.65 -12.45
CA LEU A 256 -12.20 -9.59 -13.51
C LEU A 256 -13.70 -9.92 -13.44
N SER A 257 -14.41 -9.73 -14.55
CA SER A 257 -15.79 -10.22 -14.71
C SER A 257 -15.77 -11.57 -15.44
N ILE A 258 -16.35 -12.59 -14.84
CA ILE A 258 -16.34 -13.96 -15.39
C ILE A 258 -17.76 -14.45 -15.71
N TYR A 259 -17.90 -15.11 -16.87
CA TYR A 259 -19.13 -15.82 -17.28
C TYR A 259 -19.02 -17.33 -17.05
N SER A 260 -17.80 -17.84 -16.94
CA SER A 260 -17.50 -19.24 -16.64
C SER A 260 -16.79 -19.33 -15.30
N PRO A 261 -17.12 -20.31 -14.48
CA PRO A 261 -16.42 -20.50 -13.21
C PRO A 261 -14.97 -20.99 -13.38
N LYS A 262 -14.61 -21.49 -14.56
CA LYS A 262 -13.22 -21.93 -14.83
C LYS A 262 -12.32 -20.73 -15.08
N ILE A 263 -11.36 -20.52 -14.17
CA ILE A 263 -10.38 -19.43 -14.21
C ILE A 263 -8.94 -19.99 -14.14
N LYS A 264 -7.98 -19.25 -14.68
CA LYS A 264 -6.58 -19.67 -14.76
C LYS A 264 -5.69 -18.66 -14.06
N PHE A 265 -5.06 -19.08 -12.97
CA PHE A 265 -4.01 -18.32 -12.29
C PHE A 265 -2.67 -18.46 -13.01
N SER A 266 -1.93 -17.36 -13.12
CA SER A 266 -0.52 -17.33 -13.45
C SER A 266 0.21 -16.54 -12.36
N ILE A 267 1.01 -17.22 -11.53
CA ILE A 267 1.69 -16.64 -10.38
C ILE A 267 3.18 -16.59 -10.69
N PHE A 268 3.79 -15.43 -10.51
CA PHE A 268 5.23 -15.25 -10.54
C PHE A 268 5.73 -14.76 -9.20
N THR A 269 6.77 -15.44 -8.68
CA THR A 269 7.51 -14.97 -7.51
C THR A 269 8.98 -15.31 -7.64
N GLU A 270 9.85 -14.38 -7.28
CA GLU A 270 11.29 -14.51 -7.35
C GLU A 270 11.93 -13.74 -6.19
N ASP A 271 12.88 -14.35 -5.52
CA ASP A 271 13.73 -13.70 -4.53
C ASP A 271 15.17 -14.22 -4.65
N ILE A 272 16.11 -13.30 -4.87
CA ILE A 272 17.51 -13.66 -5.06
C ILE A 272 18.20 -14.10 -3.74
N ARG A 273 17.63 -13.78 -2.60
CA ARG A 273 18.21 -14.02 -1.28
C ARG A 273 17.53 -15.16 -0.53
N TYR A 274 16.19 -15.20 -0.53
CA TYR A 274 15.40 -16.15 0.24
C TYR A 274 14.65 -17.10 -0.67
N LYS A 275 14.73 -18.40 -0.38
CA LYS A 275 13.97 -19.39 -1.14
C LYS A 275 12.48 -19.33 -0.82
N ILE A 276 11.67 -19.46 -1.85
CA ILE A 276 10.23 -19.66 -1.73
C ILE A 276 10.00 -21.07 -1.17
N LYS A 277 9.25 -21.17 -0.09
CA LYS A 277 8.91 -22.45 0.55
C LYS A 277 7.48 -22.88 0.23
N GLU A 278 6.59 -21.91 0.23
CA GLU A 278 5.16 -22.17 0.06
C GLU A 278 4.48 -21.00 -0.63
N ILE A 279 3.49 -21.30 -1.47
CA ILE A 279 2.58 -20.33 -2.06
C ILE A 279 1.16 -20.76 -1.71
N GLN A 280 0.35 -19.81 -1.24
CA GLN A 280 -1.06 -19.99 -0.95
C GLN A 280 -1.89 -19.07 -1.84
N ILE A 281 -2.95 -19.62 -2.44
CA ILE A 281 -4.04 -18.85 -3.05
C ILE A 281 -5.14 -18.76 -1.98
N ILE A 282 -5.51 -17.55 -1.60
CA ILE A 282 -6.46 -17.29 -0.52
C ILE A 282 -7.65 -16.52 -1.09
N SER A 283 -8.85 -16.85 -0.64
CA SER A 283 -10.09 -16.19 -1.02
C SER A 283 -10.93 -15.85 0.23
N ASN A 284 -12.20 -15.53 0.02
CA ASN A 284 -13.15 -15.08 1.03
C ASN A 284 -13.05 -15.86 2.36
N GLY A 285 -13.19 -15.13 3.45
CA GLY A 285 -12.99 -15.66 4.80
C GLY A 285 -11.54 -15.98 5.16
N GLY A 286 -10.56 -15.68 4.30
CA GLY A 286 -9.17 -16.09 4.47
C GLY A 286 -8.95 -17.58 4.21
N VAL A 287 -9.83 -18.22 3.45
CA VAL A 287 -9.77 -19.65 3.12
C VAL A 287 -8.68 -19.91 2.10
N ILE A 288 -7.80 -20.87 2.36
CA ILE A 288 -6.79 -21.31 1.42
C ILE A 288 -7.45 -22.21 0.37
N VAL A 289 -7.60 -21.68 -0.84
CA VAL A 289 -8.13 -22.37 -2.01
C VAL A 289 -7.14 -23.39 -2.57
N LYS A 290 -5.87 -23.00 -2.59
CA LYS A 290 -4.78 -23.86 -3.05
C LYS A 290 -3.52 -23.56 -2.27
N LYS A 291 -2.82 -24.63 -1.89
CA LYS A 291 -1.52 -24.60 -1.24
C LYS A 291 -0.50 -25.34 -2.12
N ILE A 292 0.65 -24.72 -2.35
CA ILE A 292 1.81 -25.30 -3.04
C ILE A 292 2.95 -25.30 -2.04
N GLU A 293 3.39 -26.48 -1.62
CA GLU A 293 4.39 -26.69 -0.58
C GLU A 293 5.67 -27.29 -1.17
N ASP A 294 6.70 -27.37 -0.34
CA ASP A 294 8.00 -28.03 -0.64
C ASP A 294 8.72 -27.45 -1.87
N ILE A 295 8.52 -26.14 -2.16
CA ILE A 295 9.04 -25.51 -3.36
C ILE A 295 10.58 -25.43 -3.33
N ASN A 296 11.15 -24.81 -2.31
CA ASN A 296 12.60 -24.64 -2.08
C ASN A 296 13.39 -24.04 -3.28
N LEU A 297 12.79 -23.09 -4.01
CA LEU A 297 13.34 -22.42 -5.20
C LEU A 297 13.42 -20.90 -4.98
N ASN A 298 14.36 -20.25 -5.68
CA ASN A 298 14.48 -18.79 -5.67
C ASN A 298 13.54 -18.09 -6.66
N SER A 299 13.08 -18.80 -7.69
CA SER A 299 12.17 -18.26 -8.70
C SER A 299 11.18 -19.33 -9.13
N ILE A 300 9.92 -18.96 -9.28
CA ILE A 300 8.86 -19.86 -9.71
C ILE A 300 7.83 -19.12 -10.58
N LYS A 301 7.40 -19.79 -11.63
CA LYS A 301 6.20 -19.48 -12.39
C LYS A 301 5.24 -20.66 -12.22
N TYR A 302 4.07 -20.41 -11.65
CA TYR A 302 3.10 -21.45 -11.38
C TYR A 302 1.78 -21.13 -12.07
N ILE A 303 1.24 -22.13 -12.79
CA ILE A 303 -0.04 -22.04 -13.47
C ILE A 303 -1.01 -22.99 -12.77
N TYR A 304 -2.21 -22.50 -12.44
CA TYR A 304 -3.25 -23.28 -11.79
C TYR A 304 -4.62 -22.94 -12.36
N GLU A 305 -5.35 -23.96 -12.79
CA GLU A 305 -6.76 -23.84 -13.17
C GLU A 305 -7.64 -24.12 -11.95
N HIS A 306 -8.59 -23.24 -11.71
CA HIS A 306 -9.51 -23.30 -10.58
C HIS A 306 -10.96 -23.19 -11.05
N GLN A 307 -11.84 -23.88 -10.33
CA GLN A 307 -13.27 -23.77 -10.49
C GLN A 307 -13.81 -22.81 -9.43
N SER A 308 -13.89 -21.53 -9.79
CA SER A 308 -14.32 -20.46 -8.88
C SER A 308 -15.76 -20.67 -8.42
N LEU A 309 -15.98 -20.51 -7.13
CA LEU A 309 -17.31 -20.51 -6.52
C LEU A 309 -17.91 -19.10 -6.56
N GLU A 310 -19.23 -18.97 -6.61
CA GLU A 310 -19.91 -17.66 -6.55
C GLU A 310 -19.59 -16.86 -5.27
N SER A 311 -19.23 -17.56 -4.19
CA SER A 311 -18.79 -16.94 -2.93
C SER A 311 -17.36 -16.42 -2.96
N GLU A 312 -16.57 -16.75 -3.98
CA GLU A 312 -15.18 -16.31 -4.14
C GLU A 312 -15.15 -15.01 -4.96
N THR A 313 -15.15 -13.88 -4.26
CA THR A 313 -15.25 -12.54 -4.85
C THR A 313 -13.91 -11.82 -4.95
N TRP A 314 -12.85 -12.43 -4.43
CA TRP A 314 -11.47 -11.92 -4.51
C TRP A 314 -10.47 -13.06 -4.27
N TYR A 315 -9.26 -12.88 -4.80
CA TYR A 315 -8.13 -13.78 -4.53
C TYR A 315 -6.88 -12.98 -4.25
N VAL A 316 -6.10 -13.42 -3.26
CA VAL A 316 -4.75 -12.92 -2.95
C VAL A 316 -3.76 -14.08 -2.96
N ILE A 317 -2.49 -13.75 -3.20
CA ILE A 317 -1.38 -14.68 -3.12
C ILE A 317 -0.59 -14.38 -1.84
N ARG A 318 -0.38 -15.40 -1.02
CA ARG A 318 0.51 -15.34 0.14
C ARG A 318 1.72 -16.22 -0.13
N VAL A 319 2.91 -15.69 0.08
CA VAL A 319 4.18 -16.37 -0.13
C VAL A 319 4.90 -16.50 1.21
N LEU A 320 5.36 -17.71 1.51
CA LEU A 320 6.23 -18.00 2.65
C LEU A 320 7.64 -18.34 2.13
N GLN A 321 8.65 -17.76 2.77
CA GLN A 321 10.05 -17.89 2.39
C GLN A 321 10.89 -18.45 3.54
N ASP A 322 12.19 -18.68 3.27
CA ASP A 322 13.18 -18.94 4.32
C ASP A 322 13.10 -17.89 5.43
N GLU A 323 13.56 -18.23 6.62
CA GLU A 323 13.53 -17.38 7.81
C GLU A 323 12.11 -16.94 8.21
N ASN A 324 11.07 -17.70 7.79
CA ASN A 324 9.66 -17.42 8.04
C ASN A 324 9.18 -16.05 7.50
N LYS A 325 9.84 -15.52 6.48
CA LYS A 325 9.43 -14.28 5.82
C LYS A 325 8.14 -14.49 5.05
N ILE A 326 7.31 -13.47 5.06
CA ILE A 326 5.96 -13.52 4.47
C ILE A 326 5.78 -12.34 3.53
N ALA A 327 5.05 -12.60 2.44
CA ALA A 327 4.50 -11.56 1.59
C ALA A 327 3.03 -11.85 1.27
N VAL A 328 2.24 -10.79 1.11
CA VAL A 328 0.81 -10.87 0.76
C VAL A 328 0.53 -9.89 -0.37
N SER A 329 -0.01 -10.38 -1.47
CA SER A 329 -0.37 -9.54 -2.63
C SER A 329 -1.63 -8.71 -2.38
N SER A 330 -1.80 -7.66 -3.16
CA SER A 330 -3.12 -7.10 -3.40
C SER A 330 -3.99 -8.09 -4.18
N PRO A 331 -5.34 -7.95 -4.11
CA PRO A 331 -6.24 -8.93 -4.72
C PRO A 331 -6.43 -8.73 -6.22
N ILE A 332 -6.98 -9.75 -6.88
CA ILE A 332 -7.84 -9.60 -8.05
C ILE A 332 -9.27 -9.79 -7.56
N PHE A 333 -10.14 -8.84 -7.88
CA PHE A 333 -11.54 -8.88 -7.51
C PHE A 333 -12.33 -9.61 -8.60
N ILE A 334 -13.30 -10.44 -8.21
CA ILE A 334 -14.11 -11.24 -9.13
C ILE A 334 -15.56 -10.76 -9.10
N ILE A 335 -16.14 -10.61 -10.28
CA ILE A 335 -17.57 -10.40 -10.47
C ILE A 335 -18.11 -11.59 -11.29
N HIS A 336 -18.94 -12.41 -10.66
CA HIS A 336 -19.65 -13.49 -11.35
C HIS A 336 -20.83 -12.90 -12.12
N LEU A 337 -20.82 -13.06 -13.43
CA LEU A 337 -21.89 -12.62 -14.32
C LEU A 337 -22.80 -13.81 -14.64
N ASN A 338 -24.08 -13.69 -14.31
CA ASN A 338 -25.07 -14.69 -14.71
C ASN A 338 -25.36 -14.55 -16.20
N ASN A 339 -25.40 -15.66 -16.94
CA ASN A 339 -25.94 -15.66 -18.27
C ASN A 339 -27.49 -15.53 -18.15
N GLU A 340 -28.00 -14.29 -18.18
CA GLU A 340 -29.46 -14.05 -18.18
C GLU A 340 -30.15 -14.45 -19.49
N TYR A 341 -29.49 -15.22 -20.36
CA TYR A 341 -30.10 -15.73 -21.62
C TYR A 341 -29.78 -17.22 -21.78
N SER A 342 -30.58 -18.05 -21.14
CA SER A 342 -30.80 -19.43 -21.58
C SER A 342 -32.29 -19.78 -21.58
#